data_d0a819d0964ed344c94c223063cd617c
#
_entry.id   d0a819d0964ed344c94c223063cd617c
#
_cell.length_a   1.000
_cell.length_b   1.000
_cell.length_c   1.000
_cell.angle_alpha   90.00
_cell.angle_beta   90.00
_cell.angle_gamma   90.00
#
_symmetry.space_group_name_H-M   'P 1'
#
loop_
_entity.id
_entity.type
_entity.pdbx_description
1 polymer ?
#
loop_
_entity_poly.entity_id
_entity_poly.type
_entity_poly.pdbx_seq_one_letter_code
_entity_poly.pdbx_strand_id
1 'polypeptide(L)'
;MPLFEDPGHKIYSVSSLTEEIKGLLEDHFGFLWVEGEISNFRAPSSGHYYMVLKDEWAQIRAVMFRPQVRYLKFRPEDGMKVLCNGRVGLYQPRGEYQIIL
;
A
#
# COMPACT_ATOMS: atom_id res chain seq x y z
N MET A 1 -21.43 -18.00 -14.80
CA MET A 1 -22.27 -17.59 -15.94
C MET A 1 -21.82 -16.20 -16.41
N PRO A 2 -21.43 -16.04 -17.67
CA PRO A 2 -21.04 -14.73 -18.16
C PRO A 2 -22.23 -13.79 -18.28
N LEU A 3 -22.01 -12.53 -17.98
CA LEU A 3 -23.00 -11.47 -18.17
C LEU A 3 -23.08 -11.03 -19.64
N PHE A 4 -21.99 -11.21 -20.37
CA PHE A 4 -21.87 -10.83 -21.79
C PHE A 4 -21.09 -11.90 -22.54
N GLU A 5 -21.34 -11.98 -23.84
CA GLU A 5 -20.50 -12.75 -24.76
C GLU A 5 -19.53 -11.83 -25.45
N ASP A 6 -18.24 -12.16 -25.38
CA ASP A 6 -17.20 -11.40 -26.04
C ASP A 6 -16.08 -12.32 -26.50
N PRO A 7 -16.26 -12.98 -27.64
CA PRO A 7 -15.36 -14.05 -28.11
C PRO A 7 -13.97 -13.57 -28.51
N GLY A 8 -13.73 -12.26 -28.59
CA GLY A 8 -12.44 -11.72 -29.08
C GLY A 8 -11.52 -11.19 -28.00
N HIS A 9 -11.94 -11.13 -26.75
CA HIS A 9 -11.16 -10.50 -25.70
C HIS A 9 -10.60 -11.49 -24.67
N LYS A 10 -9.46 -11.12 -24.11
CA LYS A 10 -8.86 -11.85 -22.99
C LYS A 10 -9.78 -11.82 -21.79
N ILE A 11 -10.00 -12.96 -21.17
CA ILE A 11 -10.81 -13.08 -19.96
C ILE A 11 -9.90 -13.22 -18.77
N TYR A 12 -10.02 -12.33 -17.80
CA TYR A 12 -9.29 -12.38 -16.54
C TYR A 12 -10.09 -13.09 -15.47
N SER A 13 -9.40 -13.81 -14.60
CA SER A 13 -9.93 -14.07 -13.27
C SER A 13 -9.66 -12.85 -12.39
N VAL A 14 -10.32 -12.75 -11.25
CA VAL A 14 -10.02 -11.68 -10.29
C VAL A 14 -8.53 -11.73 -9.88
N SER A 15 -8.03 -12.93 -9.61
CA SER A 15 -6.63 -13.12 -9.24
C SER A 15 -5.65 -12.70 -10.34
N SER A 16 -5.92 -13.08 -11.59
CA SER A 16 -5.00 -12.73 -12.68
C SER A 16 -5.00 -11.24 -13.00
N LEU A 17 -6.17 -10.59 -12.90
CA LEU A 17 -6.24 -9.14 -13.06
C LEU A 17 -5.47 -8.44 -11.92
N THR A 18 -5.68 -8.87 -10.70
CA THR A 18 -5.02 -8.31 -9.53
C THR A 18 -3.50 -8.48 -9.62
N GLU A 19 -3.01 -9.66 -10.06
CA GLU A 19 -1.59 -9.90 -10.27
C GLU A 19 -0.99 -8.95 -11.31
N GLU A 20 -1.69 -8.75 -12.41
CA GLU A 20 -1.22 -7.85 -13.47
C GLU A 20 -1.15 -6.40 -12.99
N ILE A 21 -2.18 -5.94 -12.27
CA ILE A 21 -2.19 -4.60 -11.69
C ILE A 21 -1.04 -4.45 -10.69
N LYS A 22 -0.81 -5.44 -9.85
CA LYS A 22 0.30 -5.45 -8.89
C LYS A 22 1.63 -5.27 -9.59
N GLY A 23 1.87 -6.05 -10.65
CA GLY A 23 3.10 -5.95 -11.43
C GLY A 23 3.30 -4.58 -12.04
N LEU A 24 2.25 -4.00 -12.61
CA LEU A 24 2.31 -2.66 -13.20
C LEU A 24 2.61 -1.58 -12.15
N LEU A 25 2.00 -1.66 -10.98
CA LEU A 25 2.26 -0.71 -9.90
C LEU A 25 3.71 -0.81 -9.42
N GLU A 26 4.19 -2.01 -9.17
CA GLU A 26 5.56 -2.25 -8.70
C GLU A 26 6.59 -1.80 -9.74
N ASP A 27 6.37 -2.10 -11.01
CA ASP A 27 7.29 -1.74 -12.09
C ASP A 27 7.32 -0.24 -12.37
N HIS A 28 6.16 0.41 -12.28
CA HIS A 28 6.07 1.83 -12.60
C HIS A 28 6.60 2.72 -11.48
N PHE A 29 6.25 2.42 -10.24
CA PHE A 29 6.55 3.34 -9.14
C PHE A 29 7.90 3.11 -8.47
N GLY A 30 8.37 1.88 -8.37
CA GLY A 30 9.62 1.58 -7.67
C GLY A 30 9.65 2.20 -6.26
N PHE A 31 10.83 2.65 -5.83
CA PHE A 31 10.97 3.42 -4.58
C PHE A 31 10.67 4.88 -4.83
N LEU A 32 9.95 5.50 -3.91
CA LEU A 32 9.56 6.89 -4.02
C LEU A 32 9.41 7.51 -2.64
N TRP A 33 9.25 8.84 -2.63
CA TRP A 33 9.00 9.61 -1.42
C TRP A 33 7.55 10.05 -1.40
N VAL A 34 6.90 9.87 -0.25
CA VAL A 34 5.50 10.27 -0.03
C VAL A 34 5.44 11.16 1.20
N GLU A 35 4.76 12.28 1.06
CA GLU A 35 4.49 13.22 2.12
C GLU A 35 3.05 13.08 2.56
N GLY A 36 2.80 13.01 3.86
CA GLY A 36 1.45 12.90 4.38
C GLY A 36 1.38 13.00 5.89
N GLU A 37 0.17 13.01 6.40
CA GLU A 37 -0.12 13.03 7.83
C GLU A 37 -0.47 11.62 8.30
N ILE A 38 0.12 11.21 9.41
CA ILE A 38 -0.14 9.90 10.02
C ILE A 38 -1.53 9.90 10.66
N SER A 39 -2.26 8.82 10.41
CA SER A 39 -3.56 8.55 10.99
C SER A 39 -3.69 7.06 11.27
N ASN A 40 -4.54 6.68 12.23
CA ASN A 40 -4.80 5.28 12.56
C ASN A 40 -3.53 4.45 12.82
N PHE A 41 -2.57 5.04 13.51
CA PHE A 41 -1.33 4.34 13.84
C PHE A 41 -1.58 3.18 14.78
N ARG A 42 -1.02 2.02 14.46
CA ARG A 42 -1.08 0.80 15.26
C ARG A 42 0.29 0.11 15.29
N ALA A 43 0.64 -0.36 16.48
CA ALA A 43 1.89 -1.08 16.72
C ALA A 43 1.58 -2.39 17.45
N PRO A 44 1.05 -3.41 16.75
CA PRO A 44 0.72 -4.69 17.38
C PRO A 44 1.98 -5.42 17.87
N SER A 45 1.77 -6.48 18.63
CA SER A 45 2.86 -7.27 19.25
C SER A 45 3.81 -7.92 18.23
N SER A 46 3.39 -8.02 16.96
CA SER A 46 4.26 -8.50 15.88
C SER A 46 5.51 -7.63 15.68
N GLY A 47 5.45 -6.37 16.13
CA GLY A 47 6.53 -5.41 15.93
C GLY A 47 6.45 -4.62 14.63
N HIS A 48 5.46 -4.90 13.80
CA HIS A 48 5.20 -4.11 12.59
C HIS A 48 4.44 -2.86 12.96
N TYR A 49 4.58 -1.81 12.15
CA TYR A 49 3.78 -0.59 12.27
C TYR A 49 2.81 -0.50 11.10
N TYR A 50 1.57 -0.18 11.42
CA TYR A 50 0.51 0.04 10.43
C TYR A 50 -0.06 1.43 10.62
N MET A 51 -0.27 2.15 9.54
CA MET A 51 -0.83 3.49 9.58
C MET A 51 -1.52 3.82 8.26
N VAL A 52 -2.19 4.95 8.26
CA VAL A 52 -2.69 5.59 7.05
C VAL A 52 -1.92 6.88 6.89
N LEU A 53 -1.46 7.15 5.69
CA LEU A 53 -0.93 8.45 5.30
C LEU A 53 -2.02 9.17 4.52
N LYS A 54 -2.31 10.40 4.89
CA LYS A 54 -3.40 11.15 4.27
C LYS A 54 -3.01 12.60 4.00
N ASP A 55 -3.70 13.19 3.07
CA ASP A 55 -3.75 14.61 2.82
C ASP A 55 -5.21 15.06 2.68
N GLU A 56 -5.47 16.24 2.15
CA GLU A 56 -6.82 16.76 2.00
C GLU A 56 -7.69 15.93 1.03
N TRP A 57 -7.08 15.22 0.11
CA TRP A 57 -7.78 14.62 -1.03
C TRP A 57 -7.78 13.11 -1.06
N ALA A 58 -6.79 12.49 -0.42
CA ALA A 58 -6.58 11.05 -0.53
C ALA A 58 -5.94 10.47 0.71
N GLN A 59 -6.02 9.15 0.78
CA GLN A 59 -5.32 8.41 1.82
C GLN A 59 -4.78 7.10 1.24
N ILE A 60 -3.70 6.61 1.83
CA ILE A 60 -3.07 5.35 1.46
C ILE A 60 -2.65 4.61 2.72
N ARG A 61 -2.83 3.31 2.74
CA ARG A 61 -2.31 2.47 3.82
C ARG A 61 -0.80 2.38 3.70
N ALA A 62 -0.13 2.43 4.85
CA ALA A 62 1.30 2.27 4.93
C ALA A 62 1.65 1.20 5.95
N VAL A 63 2.65 0.39 5.63
CA VAL A 63 3.16 -0.62 6.54
C VAL A 63 4.67 -0.48 6.62
N MET A 64 5.18 -0.55 7.86
CA MET A 64 6.60 -0.65 8.12
C MET A 64 6.84 -1.97 8.84
N PHE A 65 7.56 -2.86 8.20
CA PHE A 65 7.84 -4.17 8.80
C PHE A 65 8.89 -4.06 9.89
N ARG A 66 8.85 -4.98 10.82
CA ARG A 66 9.70 -5.00 12.01
C ARG A 66 11.19 -4.72 11.73
N PRO A 67 11.84 -5.29 10.71
CA PRO A 67 13.24 -4.97 10.45
C PRO A 67 13.49 -3.48 10.20
N GLN A 68 12.55 -2.79 9.57
CA GLN A 68 12.65 -1.37 9.28
C GLN A 68 12.31 -0.50 10.50
N VAL A 69 11.37 -0.95 11.32
CA VAL A 69 10.98 -0.26 12.55
C VAL A 69 12.18 -0.06 13.48
N ARG A 70 13.12 -1.00 13.50
CA ARG A 70 14.33 -0.92 14.34
C ARG A 70 15.22 0.29 14.03
N TYR A 71 15.17 0.79 12.80
CA TYR A 71 15.98 1.93 12.39
C TYR A 71 15.29 3.27 12.61
N LEU A 72 14.00 3.24 12.95
CA LEU A 72 13.25 4.46 13.19
C LEU A 72 13.66 5.08 14.52
N LYS A 73 14.01 6.39 14.48
CA LYS A 73 14.54 7.10 15.66
C LYS A 73 13.48 7.84 16.46
N PHE A 74 12.22 7.74 16.08
CA PHE A 74 11.10 8.36 16.77
C PHE A 74 9.91 7.42 16.73
N ARG A 75 8.96 7.63 17.63
CA ARG A 75 7.71 6.87 17.62
C ARG A 75 6.68 7.64 16.80
N PRO A 76 6.14 7.04 15.74
CA PRO A 76 5.06 7.67 14.99
C PRO A 76 3.83 7.90 15.86
N GLU A 77 3.16 9.02 15.64
CA GLU A 77 1.93 9.37 16.31
C GLU A 77 0.95 9.97 15.32
N ASP A 78 -0.34 9.76 15.58
CA ASP A 78 -1.39 10.37 14.78
C ASP A 78 -1.26 11.89 14.77
N GLY A 79 -1.43 12.49 13.61
CA GLY A 79 -1.31 13.92 13.41
C GLY A 79 0.08 14.39 12.98
N MET A 80 1.10 13.55 13.07
CA MET A 80 2.43 13.91 12.58
C MET A 80 2.44 14.02 11.05
N LYS A 81 3.06 15.07 10.54
CA LYS A 81 3.38 15.19 9.11
C LYS A 81 4.74 14.59 8.87
N VAL A 82 4.80 13.67 7.94
CA VAL A 82 6.02 12.89 7.67
C VAL A 82 6.34 12.85 6.18
N LEU A 83 7.60 12.64 5.91
CA LEU A 83 8.11 12.35 4.58
C LEU A 83 8.63 10.92 4.63
N CYS A 84 8.03 10.03 3.85
CA CYS A 84 8.32 8.61 3.89
C CYS A 84 8.94 8.14 2.59
N ASN A 85 9.96 7.31 2.69
CA ASN A 85 10.52 6.59 1.57
C ASN A 85 9.97 5.16 1.56
N GLY A 86 9.48 4.70 0.44
CA GLY A 86 8.94 3.38 0.32
C GLY A 86 8.61 2.99 -1.10
N ARG A 87 8.00 1.84 -1.25
CA ARG A 87 7.57 1.33 -2.56
C ARG A 87 6.07 1.05 -2.54
N VAL A 88 5.46 1.24 -3.70
CA VAL A 88 4.04 0.94 -3.88
C VAL A 88 3.88 -0.56 -4.09
N GLY A 89 2.91 -1.14 -3.42
CA GLY A 89 2.53 -2.53 -3.60
C GLY A 89 1.01 -2.66 -3.59
N LEU A 90 0.53 -3.86 -3.84
CA LEU A 90 -0.88 -4.17 -3.82
C LEU A 90 -1.14 -5.28 -2.80
N TYR A 91 -2.03 -5.02 -1.86
CA TYR A 91 -2.50 -6.04 -0.94
C TYR A 91 -3.61 -6.83 -1.60
N GLN A 92 -3.25 -7.96 -2.17
CA GLN A 92 -4.14 -8.76 -3.01
C GLN A 92 -5.45 -9.17 -2.37
N PRO A 93 -5.48 -9.62 -1.10
CA PRO A 93 -6.75 -10.07 -0.49
C PRO A 93 -7.84 -9.01 -0.46
N ARG A 94 -7.47 -7.73 -0.49
CA ARG A 94 -8.43 -6.61 -0.49
C ARG A 94 -8.42 -5.80 -1.78
N GLY A 95 -7.50 -6.07 -2.69
CA GLY A 95 -7.37 -5.29 -3.90
C GLY A 95 -7.03 -3.82 -3.63
N GLU A 96 -6.28 -3.55 -2.56
CA GLU A 96 -5.90 -2.20 -2.16
C GLU A 96 -4.42 -1.96 -2.40
N TYR A 97 -4.10 -0.82 -3.03
CA TYR A 97 -2.70 -0.42 -3.10
C TYR A 97 -2.25 0.16 -1.76
N GLN A 98 -0.97 0.03 -1.48
CA GLN A 98 -0.37 0.45 -0.22
C GLN A 98 1.07 0.89 -0.45
N ILE A 99 1.64 1.56 0.55
CA ILE A 99 3.06 1.87 0.54
C ILE A 99 3.78 1.03 1.61
N ILE A 100 4.87 0.41 1.21
CA ILE A 100 5.73 -0.39 2.10
C ILE A 100 6.95 0.45 2.40
N LEU A 101 7.04 0.88 3.62
CA LEU A 101 8.08 1.79 4.10
C LEU A 101 9.38 1.08 4.46
#